data_1ac0e580a69db28a4089371bee74abf1
#
_entry.id   1ac0e580a69db28a4089371bee74abf1
#
_cell.length_a   1.000
_cell.length_b   1.000
_cell.length_c   1.000
_cell.angle_alpha   90.00
_cell.angle_beta   90.00
_cell.angle_gamma   90.00
#
_symmetry.space_group_name_H-M   'P 1'
#
loop_
_entity.id
_entity.type
_entity.pdbx_description
1 polymer ?
#
loop_
_entity_poly.entity_id
_entity_poly.type
_entity_poly.pdbx_seq_one_letter_code
_entity_poly.pdbx_strand_id
1 'polypeptide(L)'
;MKTDLELCKSKDYYGIFERYKMMFYKIWDSLSPSLKFIVWPEEADFFSFCYEKTVMAVNSIKPEKVKHPDTWTIYIQLYRYIKTYANREIEKEYKQNVCSLDSFIEDHGLDENAALKTEDQHEVDMDIFTPGEKEFIDYMQNHNTYKGKYTPYLYQQFKKSITSKLLQ
;
A
#
# COMPACT_ATOMS: atom_id res chain seq x y z
N MET A 1 -25.61 24.93 3.44
CA MET A 1 -24.89 23.74 2.93
C MET A 1 -25.29 22.57 3.79
N LYS A 2 -25.74 21.43 3.22
CA LYS A 2 -26.15 20.25 4.02
C LYS A 2 -24.98 19.72 4.83
N THR A 3 -25.22 19.28 6.06
CA THR A 3 -24.22 18.59 6.90
C THR A 3 -23.97 17.17 6.37
N ASP A 4 -22.86 16.54 6.77
CA ASP A 4 -22.58 15.15 6.39
C ASP A 4 -23.68 14.18 6.87
N LEU A 5 -24.22 14.45 8.07
CA LEU A 5 -25.29 13.66 8.61
C LEU A 5 -26.58 13.76 7.80
N GLU A 6 -26.90 14.95 7.29
CA GLU A 6 -28.06 15.16 6.40
C GLU A 6 -27.87 14.45 5.06
N LEU A 7 -26.65 14.50 4.49
CA LEU A 7 -26.32 13.76 3.28
C LEU A 7 -26.42 12.23 3.49
N CYS A 8 -25.96 11.73 4.63
CA CYS A 8 -26.10 10.31 4.98
C CYS A 8 -27.56 9.89 5.17
N LYS A 9 -28.37 10.72 5.84
CA LYS A 9 -29.82 10.45 6.03
C LYS A 9 -30.57 10.43 4.71
N SER A 10 -30.25 11.32 3.81
CA SER A 10 -30.88 11.41 2.48
C SER A 10 -30.27 10.42 1.47
N LYS A 11 -29.23 9.66 1.86
CA LYS A 11 -28.45 8.77 0.98
C LYS A 11 -27.91 9.49 -0.26
N ASP A 12 -27.50 10.74 -0.09
CA ASP A 12 -26.87 11.53 -1.14
C ASP A 12 -25.40 11.11 -1.28
N TYR A 13 -25.19 9.93 -1.86
CA TYR A 13 -23.84 9.34 -2.04
C TYR A 13 -22.93 10.22 -2.88
N TYR A 14 -23.49 10.81 -3.94
CA TYR A 14 -22.75 11.68 -4.82
C TYR A 14 -22.32 12.98 -4.13
N GLY A 15 -23.20 13.56 -3.34
CA GLY A 15 -22.88 14.76 -2.55
C GLY A 15 -21.74 14.51 -1.53
N ILE A 16 -21.71 13.33 -0.92
CA ILE A 16 -20.60 12.94 -0.04
C ILE A 16 -19.33 12.67 -0.86
N PHE A 17 -19.42 11.94 -1.95
CA PHE A 17 -18.29 11.65 -2.81
C PHE A 17 -17.59 12.93 -3.31
N GLU A 18 -18.32 13.87 -3.87
CA GLU A 18 -17.76 15.14 -4.35
C GLU A 18 -17.17 15.98 -3.21
N ARG A 19 -17.80 16.00 -2.04
CA ARG A 19 -17.27 16.72 -0.86
C ARG A 19 -15.89 16.22 -0.43
N TYR A 20 -15.64 14.91 -0.56
CA TYR A 20 -14.40 14.27 -0.11
C TYR A 20 -13.44 13.89 -1.23
N LYS A 21 -13.69 14.34 -2.45
CA LYS A 21 -12.90 14.04 -3.63
C LYS A 21 -11.40 14.31 -3.45
N MET A 22 -11.05 15.43 -2.81
CA MET A 22 -9.64 15.77 -2.53
C MET A 22 -8.98 14.79 -1.54
N MET A 23 -9.75 14.15 -0.67
CA MET A 23 -9.23 13.07 0.20
C MET A 23 -8.88 11.83 -0.63
N PHE A 24 -9.69 11.51 -1.64
CA PHE A 24 -9.44 10.36 -2.52
C PHE A 24 -8.18 10.56 -3.34
N TYR A 25 -7.93 11.76 -3.87
CA TYR A 25 -6.66 12.09 -4.52
C TYR A 25 -5.47 11.87 -3.57
N LYS A 26 -5.54 12.34 -2.34
CA LYS A 26 -4.47 12.12 -1.35
C LYS A 26 -4.25 10.63 -1.03
N ILE A 27 -5.30 9.82 -1.00
CA ILE A 27 -5.16 8.37 -0.82
C ILE A 27 -4.48 7.79 -2.06
N TRP A 28 -4.92 8.12 -3.27
CA TRP A 28 -4.33 7.68 -4.53
C TRP A 28 -2.82 7.99 -4.59
N ASP A 29 -2.42 9.20 -4.24
CA ASP A 29 -1.02 9.60 -4.23
C ASP A 29 -0.20 8.87 -3.16
N SER A 30 -0.84 8.42 -2.07
CA SER A 30 -0.20 7.67 -0.99
C SER A 30 0.00 6.19 -1.27
N LEU A 31 -0.66 5.62 -2.30
CA LEU A 31 -0.50 4.22 -2.71
C LEU A 31 0.80 4.03 -3.48
N SER A 32 1.40 2.84 -3.34
CA SER A 32 2.61 2.49 -4.10
C SER A 32 2.36 2.57 -5.61
N PRO A 33 3.14 3.37 -6.36
CA PRO A 33 2.94 3.53 -7.81
C PRO A 33 2.95 2.21 -8.57
N SER A 34 3.89 1.31 -8.25
CA SER A 34 4.02 0.02 -8.91
C SER A 34 2.83 -0.91 -8.67
N LEU A 35 2.16 -0.81 -7.52
CA LEU A 35 1.07 -1.71 -7.16
C LEU A 35 -0.30 -1.15 -7.51
N LYS A 36 -0.50 0.18 -7.40
CA LYS A 36 -1.81 0.78 -7.68
C LYS A 36 -2.25 0.61 -9.13
N PHE A 37 -1.32 0.70 -10.09
CA PHE A 37 -1.62 0.52 -11.51
C PHE A 37 -1.88 -0.93 -11.93
N ILE A 38 -1.54 -1.91 -11.08
CA ILE A 38 -1.94 -3.30 -11.28
C ILE A 38 -3.44 -3.47 -11.00
N VAL A 39 -3.92 -2.84 -9.92
CA VAL A 39 -5.32 -2.95 -9.47
C VAL A 39 -6.23 -1.98 -10.22
N TRP A 40 -5.76 -0.76 -10.41
CA TRP A 40 -6.49 0.31 -11.09
C TRP A 40 -5.60 0.89 -12.20
N PRO A 41 -5.73 0.40 -13.44
CA PRO A 41 -4.92 0.87 -14.58
C PRO A 41 -5.05 2.37 -14.81
N GLU A 42 -6.22 2.93 -14.55
CA GLU A 42 -6.49 4.36 -14.64
C GLU A 42 -6.94 4.94 -13.30
N GLU A 43 -6.66 6.23 -13.08
CA GLU A 43 -7.15 6.97 -11.92
C GLU A 43 -8.69 6.94 -11.81
N ALA A 44 -9.38 6.95 -12.95
CA ALA A 44 -10.84 6.86 -13.02
C ALA A 44 -11.39 5.55 -12.41
N ASP A 45 -10.67 4.44 -12.54
CA ASP A 45 -11.03 3.17 -11.94
C ASP A 45 -10.97 3.23 -10.43
N PHE A 46 -9.90 3.86 -9.90
CA PHE A 46 -9.79 4.11 -8.47
C PHE A 46 -10.91 5.00 -7.93
N PHE A 47 -11.31 6.04 -8.69
CA PHE A 47 -12.44 6.89 -8.28
C PHE A 47 -13.78 6.14 -8.32
N SER A 48 -13.97 5.25 -9.28
CA SER A 48 -15.14 4.36 -9.32
C SER A 48 -15.18 3.44 -8.10
N PHE A 49 -14.06 2.86 -7.73
CA PHE A 49 -13.89 2.10 -6.49
C PHE A 49 -14.19 2.97 -5.25
N CYS A 50 -13.68 4.22 -5.17
CA CYS A 50 -13.96 5.13 -4.08
C CYS A 50 -15.45 5.46 -3.95
N TYR A 51 -16.16 5.61 -5.08
CA TYR A 51 -17.59 5.83 -5.08
C TYR A 51 -18.35 4.62 -4.50
N GLU A 52 -18.01 3.40 -4.93
CA GLU A 52 -18.59 2.17 -4.37
C GLU A 52 -18.39 2.08 -2.85
N LYS A 53 -17.16 2.35 -2.38
CA LYS A 53 -16.85 2.31 -0.94
C LYS A 53 -17.53 3.44 -0.18
N THR A 54 -17.79 4.59 -0.82
CA THR A 54 -18.60 5.67 -0.24
C THR A 54 -20.03 5.20 -0.01
N VAL A 55 -20.66 4.52 -0.97
CA VAL A 55 -21.99 3.94 -0.83
C VAL A 55 -22.03 2.96 0.35
N MET A 56 -21.03 2.06 0.43
CA MET A 56 -20.94 1.09 1.54
C MET A 56 -20.77 1.80 2.90
N ALA A 57 -19.89 2.79 2.98
CA ALA A 57 -19.62 3.54 4.21
C ALA A 57 -20.89 4.26 4.69
N VAL A 58 -21.59 4.96 3.81
CA VAL A 58 -22.83 5.68 4.13
C VAL A 58 -23.91 4.72 4.62
N ASN A 59 -24.08 3.57 3.96
CA ASN A 59 -25.06 2.56 4.36
C ASN A 59 -24.74 1.89 5.70
N SER A 60 -23.47 1.91 6.13
CA SER A 60 -23.07 1.36 7.43
C SER A 60 -23.36 2.30 8.60
N ILE A 61 -23.64 3.58 8.33
CA ILE A 61 -23.91 4.57 9.36
C ILE A 61 -25.35 4.41 9.89
N LYS A 62 -25.46 4.51 11.20
CA LYS A 62 -26.74 4.58 11.92
C LYS A 62 -26.92 6.01 12.43
N PRO A 63 -27.59 6.88 11.67
CA PRO A 63 -27.69 8.31 11.98
C PRO A 63 -28.31 8.59 13.37
N GLU A 64 -29.19 7.70 13.82
CA GLU A 64 -29.83 7.77 15.14
C GLU A 64 -28.88 7.56 16.33
N LYS A 65 -27.68 6.99 16.06
CA LYS A 65 -26.66 6.73 17.08
C LYS A 65 -25.59 7.83 17.16
N VAL A 66 -25.68 8.84 16.31
CA VAL A 66 -24.72 9.95 16.29
C VAL A 66 -24.98 10.89 17.49
N LYS A 67 -24.02 10.96 18.43
CA LYS A 67 -24.16 11.71 19.68
C LYS A 67 -24.06 13.24 19.49
N HIS A 68 -23.29 13.71 18.51
CA HIS A 68 -23.04 15.13 18.26
C HIS A 68 -23.30 15.46 16.79
N PRO A 69 -24.57 15.60 16.38
CA PRO A 69 -24.96 15.73 14.98
C PRO A 69 -24.35 16.95 14.27
N ASP A 70 -24.17 18.06 15.00
CA ASP A 70 -23.71 19.34 14.44
C ASP A 70 -22.23 19.36 14.08
N THR A 71 -21.42 18.55 14.78
CA THR A 71 -19.97 18.49 14.59
C THR A 71 -19.51 17.18 13.96
N TRP A 72 -20.44 16.24 13.78
CA TRP A 72 -20.10 14.95 13.24
C TRP A 72 -19.77 15.01 11.74
N THR A 73 -18.71 14.31 11.35
CA THR A 73 -18.32 14.14 9.95
C THR A 73 -18.05 12.67 9.63
N ILE A 74 -18.35 12.28 8.40
CA ILE A 74 -18.06 10.92 7.91
C ILE A 74 -16.56 10.74 7.57
N TYR A 75 -15.77 11.80 7.57
CA TYR A 75 -14.39 11.84 7.07
C TYR A 75 -13.53 10.67 7.56
N ILE A 76 -13.40 10.49 8.88
CA ILE A 76 -12.51 9.45 9.46
C ILE A 76 -12.97 8.05 9.07
N GLN A 77 -14.27 7.80 9.09
CA GLN A 77 -14.83 6.51 8.74
C GLN A 77 -14.60 6.21 7.26
N LEU A 78 -14.87 7.17 6.40
CA LEU A 78 -14.70 7.07 4.96
C LEU A 78 -13.21 6.86 4.59
N TYR A 79 -12.32 7.65 5.18
CA TYR A 79 -10.87 7.51 4.98
C TYR A 79 -10.38 6.11 5.35
N ARG A 80 -10.75 5.63 6.55
CA ARG A 80 -10.36 4.28 7.00
C ARG A 80 -10.92 3.19 6.09
N TYR A 81 -12.17 3.33 5.69
CA TYR A 81 -12.85 2.39 4.79
C TYR A 81 -12.09 2.27 3.48
N ILE A 82 -11.90 3.37 2.77
CA ILE A 82 -11.25 3.38 1.46
C ILE A 82 -9.82 2.89 1.56
N LYS A 83 -9.01 3.40 2.50
CA LYS A 83 -7.62 2.99 2.66
C LYS A 83 -7.48 1.50 3.00
N THR A 84 -8.32 0.98 3.88
CA THR A 84 -8.29 -0.44 4.25
C THR A 84 -8.67 -1.34 3.07
N TYR A 85 -9.73 -0.99 2.34
CA TYR A 85 -10.14 -1.77 1.17
C TYR A 85 -9.15 -1.65 0.02
N ALA A 86 -8.58 -0.47 -0.24
CA ALA A 86 -7.55 -0.30 -1.25
C ALA A 86 -6.33 -1.19 -0.98
N ASN A 87 -5.83 -1.20 0.26
CA ASN A 87 -4.72 -2.07 0.63
C ASN A 87 -5.07 -3.57 0.46
N ARG A 88 -6.29 -3.97 0.78
CA ARG A 88 -6.74 -5.37 0.61
C ARG A 88 -6.80 -5.78 -0.87
N GLU A 89 -7.28 -4.91 -1.75
CA GLU A 89 -7.29 -5.20 -3.19
C GLU A 89 -5.86 -5.32 -3.73
N ILE A 90 -4.95 -4.43 -3.32
CA ILE A 90 -3.53 -4.53 -3.67
C ILE A 90 -2.92 -5.85 -3.17
N GLU A 91 -3.16 -6.22 -1.91
CA GLU A 91 -2.65 -7.47 -1.35
C GLU A 91 -3.21 -8.70 -2.06
N LYS A 92 -4.48 -8.67 -2.45
CA LYS A 92 -5.14 -9.74 -3.18
C LYS A 92 -4.51 -9.94 -4.56
N GLU A 93 -4.38 -8.86 -5.32
CA GLU A 93 -3.76 -8.90 -6.66
C GLU A 93 -2.29 -9.32 -6.58
N TYR A 94 -1.55 -8.82 -5.58
CA TYR A 94 -0.17 -9.24 -5.36
C TYR A 94 -0.06 -10.75 -5.12
N LYS A 95 -0.91 -11.31 -4.25
CA LYS A 95 -0.93 -12.75 -3.97
C LYS A 95 -1.33 -13.58 -5.21
N GLN A 96 -2.31 -13.10 -6.00
CA GLN A 96 -2.74 -13.79 -7.21
C GLN A 96 -1.63 -13.80 -8.26
N ASN A 97 -0.90 -12.70 -8.43
CA ASN A 97 0.20 -12.62 -9.38
C ASN A 97 1.39 -13.51 -8.97
N VAL A 98 1.69 -13.61 -7.67
CA VAL A 98 2.74 -14.52 -7.16
C VAL A 98 2.35 -15.98 -7.39
N CYS A 99 1.10 -16.36 -7.05
CA CYS A 99 0.62 -17.73 -7.30
C CYS A 99 0.58 -18.07 -8.81
N SER A 100 0.28 -17.09 -9.66
CA SER A 100 0.27 -17.25 -11.13
C SER A 100 1.68 -17.49 -11.69
N LEU A 101 2.72 -16.91 -11.08
CA LEU A 101 4.10 -17.15 -11.48
C LEU A 101 4.56 -18.57 -11.11
N ASP A 102 4.22 -19.04 -9.92
CA ASP A 102 4.53 -20.39 -9.46
C ASP A 102 3.83 -21.45 -10.34
N SER A 103 2.55 -21.23 -10.67
CA SER A 103 1.81 -22.13 -11.57
C SER A 103 2.34 -22.07 -13.00
N PHE A 104 2.82 -20.92 -13.46
CA PHE A 104 3.45 -20.79 -14.78
C PHE A 104 4.78 -21.58 -14.84
N ILE A 105 5.57 -21.56 -13.77
CA ILE A 105 6.81 -22.34 -13.66
C ILE A 105 6.51 -23.86 -13.67
N GLU A 106 5.49 -24.30 -12.93
CA GLU A 106 5.05 -25.70 -12.87
C GLU A 106 4.52 -26.18 -14.25
N ASP A 107 3.66 -25.40 -14.90
CA ASP A 107 3.03 -25.76 -16.19
C ASP A 107 4.03 -25.82 -17.37
N HIS A 108 5.09 -25.01 -17.32
CA HIS A 108 6.08 -24.93 -18.41
C HIS A 108 7.33 -25.77 -18.17
N GLY A 109 7.39 -26.52 -17.06
CA GLY A 109 8.51 -27.38 -16.72
C GLY A 109 9.86 -26.64 -16.67
N LEU A 110 9.81 -25.34 -16.33
CA LEU A 110 11.00 -24.55 -16.13
C LEU A 110 11.69 -25.09 -14.87
N ASP A 111 12.87 -25.67 -15.06
CA ASP A 111 13.72 -26.07 -13.94
C ASP A 111 13.93 -24.85 -13.03
N GLU A 112 13.56 -24.96 -11.74
CA GLU A 112 13.76 -23.90 -10.77
C GLU A 112 15.20 -23.36 -10.80
N ASN A 113 16.17 -24.22 -11.11
CA ASN A 113 17.56 -23.85 -11.31
C ASN A 113 17.81 -23.05 -12.61
N ALA A 114 16.95 -23.14 -13.62
CA ALA A 114 17.10 -22.33 -14.82
C ALA A 114 16.51 -20.94 -14.63
N ALA A 115 15.40 -20.79 -13.89
CA ALA A 115 14.83 -19.50 -13.52
C ALA A 115 15.74 -18.71 -12.57
N LEU A 116 16.42 -19.40 -11.66
CA LEU A 116 17.41 -18.80 -10.74
C LEU A 116 18.74 -18.46 -11.44
N LYS A 117 19.04 -19.05 -12.61
CA LYS A 117 20.26 -18.74 -13.38
C LYS A 117 20.13 -17.52 -14.28
N THR A 118 18.93 -16.99 -14.48
CA THR A 118 18.69 -15.72 -15.21
C THR A 118 18.63 -14.49 -14.31
N GLU A 119 18.66 -14.63 -13.00
CA GLU A 119 19.14 -13.55 -12.16
C GLU A 119 20.63 -13.39 -12.45
N ASP A 120 20.99 -12.40 -13.24
CA ASP A 120 22.32 -11.83 -13.19
C ASP A 120 22.64 -11.63 -11.73
N GLN A 121 23.41 -12.56 -11.15
CA GLN A 121 24.11 -12.31 -9.91
C GLN A 121 25.08 -11.19 -10.25
N HIS A 122 24.60 -9.95 -10.25
CA HIS A 122 25.49 -8.84 -10.03
C HIS A 122 26.08 -9.13 -8.64
N GLU A 123 27.25 -9.76 -8.65
CA GLU A 123 28.08 -9.84 -7.45
C GLU A 123 28.29 -8.40 -7.03
N VAL A 124 27.51 -8.00 -6.04
CA VAL A 124 27.63 -6.67 -5.46
C VAL A 124 29.03 -6.63 -4.88
N ASP A 125 29.89 -5.79 -5.46
CA ASP A 125 31.24 -5.63 -4.95
C ASP A 125 31.17 -5.14 -3.49
N MET A 126 31.36 -6.07 -2.58
CA MET A 126 31.30 -5.79 -1.15
C MET A 126 32.35 -4.79 -0.67
N ASP A 127 33.38 -4.50 -1.51
CA ASP A 127 34.46 -3.58 -1.13
C ASP A 127 34.03 -2.11 -1.18
N ILE A 128 32.90 -1.79 -1.81
CA ILE A 128 32.31 -0.45 -1.74
C ILE A 128 31.73 -0.09 -0.36
N PHE A 129 31.49 -1.11 0.49
CA PHE A 129 30.88 -0.90 1.80
C PHE A 129 31.91 -0.78 2.92
N THR A 130 31.63 0.11 3.86
CA THR A 130 32.43 0.21 5.10
C THR A 130 32.26 -1.04 5.98
N PRO A 131 33.19 -1.32 6.90
CA PRO A 131 33.08 -2.46 7.81
C PRO A 131 31.76 -2.48 8.59
N GLY A 132 31.25 -1.31 9.03
CA GLY A 132 29.96 -1.22 9.74
C GLY A 132 28.75 -1.50 8.84
N GLU A 133 28.81 -1.13 7.56
CA GLU A 133 27.78 -1.45 6.58
C GLU A 133 27.77 -2.94 6.22
N LYS A 134 28.95 -3.56 6.07
CA LYS A 134 29.09 -5.01 5.87
C LYS A 134 28.49 -5.79 7.05
N GLU A 135 28.79 -5.39 8.26
CA GLU A 135 28.23 -5.99 9.48
C GLU A 135 26.70 -5.79 9.55
N PHE A 136 26.20 -4.63 9.11
CA PHE A 136 24.75 -4.38 9.05
C PHE A 136 24.07 -5.26 7.99
N ILE A 137 24.65 -5.41 6.79
CA ILE A 137 24.14 -6.28 5.73
C ILE A 137 24.09 -7.71 6.20
N ASP A 138 25.17 -8.24 6.77
CA ASP A 138 25.24 -9.61 7.30
C ASP A 138 24.19 -9.85 8.40
N TYR A 139 24.05 -8.87 9.30
CA TYR A 139 23.03 -8.98 10.35
C TYR A 139 21.62 -9.01 9.75
N MET A 140 21.30 -8.18 8.76
CA MET A 140 19.98 -8.14 8.15
C MET A 140 19.68 -9.38 7.29
N GLN A 141 20.67 -10.00 6.67
CA GLN A 141 20.52 -11.26 5.94
C GLN A 141 20.18 -12.44 6.87
N ASN A 142 20.74 -12.43 8.07
CA ASN A 142 20.53 -13.50 9.05
C ASN A 142 19.33 -13.25 9.99
N HIS A 143 18.79 -12.04 10.03
CA HIS A 143 17.72 -11.66 10.95
C HIS A 143 16.68 -10.78 10.22
N ASN A 144 15.42 -11.20 10.21
CA ASN A 144 14.33 -10.44 9.57
C ASN A 144 13.96 -9.13 10.31
N THR A 145 14.77 -8.68 11.25
CA THR A 145 14.53 -7.47 12.05
C THR A 145 15.82 -6.82 12.51
N TYR A 146 15.87 -5.47 12.49
CA TYR A 146 16.98 -4.71 13.06
C TYR A 146 16.91 -4.57 14.60
N LYS A 147 15.74 -4.90 15.18
CA LYS A 147 15.50 -4.73 16.62
C LYS A 147 16.41 -5.67 17.44
N GLY A 148 17.07 -5.10 18.42
CA GLY A 148 17.99 -5.82 19.31
C GLY A 148 19.45 -5.51 19.09
N LYS A 149 19.90 -5.18 17.86
CA LYS A 149 21.29 -4.79 17.58
C LYS A 149 21.43 -3.33 17.17
N TYR A 150 20.44 -2.78 16.41
CA TYR A 150 20.51 -1.42 15.89
C TYR A 150 19.36 -0.55 16.42
N THR A 151 19.67 0.73 16.69
CA THR A 151 18.62 1.73 16.96
C THR A 151 17.91 2.10 15.65
N PRO A 152 16.65 2.60 15.71
CA PRO A 152 15.93 3.07 14.52
C PRO A 152 16.72 4.11 13.71
N TYR A 153 17.49 4.96 14.40
CA TYR A 153 18.32 5.98 13.77
C TYR A 153 19.48 5.36 12.97
N LEU A 154 20.25 4.44 13.57
CA LEU A 154 21.36 3.76 12.90
C LEU A 154 20.87 2.90 11.73
N TYR A 155 19.73 2.23 11.90
CA TYR A 155 19.08 1.49 10.82
C TYR A 155 18.82 2.39 9.61
N GLN A 156 18.22 3.55 9.80
CA GLN A 156 17.94 4.49 8.71
C GLN A 156 19.21 5.05 8.06
N GLN A 157 20.25 5.32 8.86
CA GLN A 157 21.54 5.79 8.32
C GLN A 157 22.20 4.74 7.44
N PHE A 158 22.33 3.49 7.92
CA PHE A 158 22.92 2.42 7.12
C PHE A 158 22.11 2.13 5.87
N LYS A 159 20.80 2.05 5.98
CA LYS A 159 19.91 1.84 4.83
C LYS A 159 20.12 2.91 3.77
N LYS A 160 20.14 4.19 4.14
CA LYS A 160 20.33 5.31 3.21
C LYS A 160 21.72 5.26 2.54
N SER A 161 22.78 5.01 3.31
CA SER A 161 24.14 4.94 2.80
C SER A 161 24.33 3.78 1.81
N ILE A 162 23.86 2.58 2.16
CA ILE A 162 23.91 1.38 1.32
C ILE A 162 23.14 1.61 0.02
N THR A 163 21.89 2.10 0.11
CA THR A 163 21.08 2.39 -1.09
C THR A 163 21.77 3.39 -2.02
N SER A 164 22.40 4.44 -1.47
CA SER A 164 23.12 5.43 -2.27
C SER A 164 24.31 4.84 -3.01
N LYS A 165 25.00 3.85 -2.44
CA LYS A 165 26.15 3.18 -3.05
C LYS A 165 25.77 2.16 -4.11
N LEU A 166 24.60 1.51 -3.95
CA LEU A 166 24.07 0.55 -4.92
C LEU A 166 23.47 1.21 -6.17
N LEU A 167 23.19 2.52 -6.12
CA LEU A 167 22.61 3.28 -7.23
C LEU A 167 23.67 4.08 -8.04
N GLN A 168 24.93 3.97 -7.70
CA GLN A 168 26.06 4.53 -8.45
C GLN A 168 26.65 3.51 -9.40
#